data_1d28b0b0690831a6b8da64de1ac1f1d5
#
_entry.id   1d28b0b0690831a6b8da64de1ac1f1d5
#
_cell.length_a   1.000
_cell.length_b   1.000
_cell.length_c   1.000
_cell.angle_alpha   90.00
_cell.angle_beta   90.00
_cell.angle_gamma   90.00
#
_symmetry.space_group_name_H-M   'P 1'
#
loop_
_entity.id
_entity.type
_entity.pdbx_description
1 polymer ?
#
loop_
_entity_poly.entity_id
_entity_poly.type
_entity_poly.pdbx_seq_one_letter_code
_entity_poly.pdbx_strand_id
1 'polypeptide(L)'
;PTGTRLRLIAETLRFVRGVIAADGGSPLEGVLRIALIGSLATAKPDPRDIDLLITVGDGMELAPLASRARRLHEAAQTAHREADVFLTNSEGGYIGRICRQIDCGHGVRINCRALHCGQRPFLYDDLHLVRLSARLIEQPPIILWPNLIVRVPVPNDLQTGLIAPLQQLLGNWK
;
A
#
# COMPACT_ATOMS: atom_id res chain seq x y z
N PRO A 1 19.53 -2.23 11.42
CA PRO A 1 18.39 -1.45 10.93
C PRO A 1 18.31 -0.09 11.63
N THR A 2 17.94 0.93 10.90
CA THR A 2 17.72 2.24 11.49
C THR A 2 16.37 2.27 12.23
N GLY A 3 16.24 3.16 13.24
CA GLY A 3 14.95 3.37 13.92
C GLY A 3 13.83 3.77 12.96
N THR A 4 14.15 4.56 11.92
CA THR A 4 13.22 4.93 10.85
C THR A 4 12.72 3.69 10.10
N ARG A 5 13.61 2.81 9.67
CA ARG A 5 13.24 1.59 8.95
C ARG A 5 12.33 0.68 9.80
N LEU A 6 12.66 0.47 11.07
CA LEU A 6 11.83 -0.32 11.98
C LEU A 6 10.43 0.28 12.15
N ARG A 7 10.35 1.59 12.21
CA ARG A 7 9.07 2.32 12.31
C ARG A 7 8.22 2.14 11.05
N LEU A 8 8.83 2.27 9.87
CA LEU A 8 8.11 2.07 8.60
C LEU A 8 7.58 0.64 8.48
N ILE A 9 8.35 -0.36 8.91
CA ILE A 9 7.92 -1.75 8.98
C ILE A 9 6.71 -1.91 9.91
N ALA A 10 6.76 -1.33 11.11
CA ALA A 10 5.66 -1.39 12.08
C ALA A 10 4.38 -0.74 11.55
N GLU A 11 4.50 0.41 10.89
CA GLU A 11 3.35 1.10 10.30
C GLU A 11 2.77 0.34 9.11
N THR A 12 3.60 -0.31 8.32
CA THR A 12 3.16 -1.21 7.24
C THR A 12 2.34 -2.37 7.81
N LEU A 13 2.83 -3.02 8.87
CA LEU A 13 2.11 -4.09 9.54
C LEU A 13 0.75 -3.61 10.07
N ARG A 14 0.72 -2.45 10.70
CA ARG A 14 -0.53 -1.85 11.21
C ARG A 14 -1.54 -1.62 10.09
N PHE A 15 -1.09 -1.06 8.98
CA PHE A 15 -1.94 -0.82 7.82
C PHE A 15 -2.51 -2.12 7.26
N VAL A 16 -1.65 -3.11 7.02
CA VAL A 16 -2.08 -4.40 6.46
C VAL A 16 -3.08 -5.09 7.37
N ARG A 17 -2.81 -5.13 8.68
CA ARG A 17 -3.78 -5.66 9.67
C ARG A 17 -5.11 -4.93 9.63
N GLY A 18 -5.08 -3.60 9.52
CA GLY A 18 -6.28 -2.78 9.43
C GLY A 18 -7.10 -3.04 8.17
N VAL A 19 -6.48 -3.48 7.08
CA VAL A 19 -7.17 -3.84 5.84
C VAL A 19 -7.70 -5.26 5.86
N ILE A 20 -6.90 -6.22 6.31
CA ILE A 20 -7.28 -7.64 6.26
C ILE A 20 -8.19 -8.07 7.42
N ALA A 21 -8.24 -7.32 8.50
CA ALA A 21 -9.11 -7.54 9.65
C ALA A 21 -9.89 -6.26 10.00
N ALA A 22 -10.58 -5.69 9.00
CA ALA A 22 -11.27 -4.41 9.12
C ALA A 22 -12.49 -4.51 10.03
N ASP A 23 -13.61 -4.94 9.50
CA ASP A 23 -14.88 -4.97 10.22
C ASP A 23 -15.16 -6.37 10.77
N GLY A 24 -15.15 -6.52 12.11
CA GLY A 24 -15.41 -7.81 12.75
C GLY A 24 -14.41 -8.91 12.44
N GLY A 25 -13.18 -8.56 12.03
CA GLY A 25 -12.13 -9.49 11.66
C GLY A 25 -12.15 -9.96 10.21
N SER A 26 -13.03 -9.40 9.38
CA SER A 26 -13.09 -9.68 7.93
C SER A 26 -12.24 -8.71 7.13
N PRO A 27 -11.68 -9.14 5.98
CA PRO A 27 -10.99 -8.24 5.07
C PRO A 27 -11.89 -7.11 4.57
N LEU A 28 -11.29 -5.98 4.27
CA LEU A 28 -11.98 -4.87 3.63
C LEU A 28 -12.53 -5.32 2.27
N GLU A 29 -13.85 -5.17 2.09
CA GLU A 29 -14.52 -5.61 0.88
C GLU A 29 -13.92 -4.96 -0.37
N GLY A 30 -13.65 -5.77 -1.38
CA GLY A 30 -13.09 -5.32 -2.66
C GLY A 30 -11.57 -5.32 -2.72
N VAL A 31 -10.84 -5.50 -1.63
CA VAL A 31 -9.39 -5.71 -1.66
C VAL A 31 -9.11 -7.17 -2.03
N LEU A 32 -8.36 -7.37 -3.11
CA LEU A 32 -8.06 -8.71 -3.64
C LEU A 32 -6.64 -9.16 -3.36
N ARG A 33 -5.68 -8.24 -3.28
CA ARG A 33 -4.27 -8.53 -3.04
C ARG A 33 -3.57 -7.32 -2.44
N ILE A 34 -2.63 -7.56 -1.54
CA ILE A 34 -1.73 -6.53 -1.00
C ILE A 34 -0.29 -6.99 -1.22
N ALA A 35 0.52 -6.15 -1.84
CA ALA A 35 1.94 -6.40 -2.05
C ALA A 35 2.79 -5.25 -1.53
N LEU A 36 3.97 -5.57 -0.99
CA LEU A 36 5.00 -4.60 -0.65
C LEU A 36 5.99 -4.53 -1.81
N ILE A 37 6.21 -3.32 -2.29
CA ILE A 37 7.16 -2.99 -3.36
C ILE A 37 8.16 -1.93 -2.89
N GLY A 38 9.04 -1.48 -3.76
CA GLY A 38 9.96 -0.38 -3.45
C GLY A 38 11.07 -0.71 -2.47
N SER A 39 11.68 0.32 -1.93
CA SER A 39 12.92 0.20 -1.15
C SER A 39 12.75 -0.49 0.20
N LEU A 40 11.59 -0.41 0.81
CA LEU A 40 11.31 -1.09 2.08
C LEU A 40 11.33 -2.62 1.94
N ALA A 41 10.98 -3.14 0.75
CA ALA A 41 11.06 -4.57 0.45
C ALA A 41 12.50 -5.10 0.31
N THR A 42 13.50 -4.23 0.33
CA THR A 42 14.92 -4.55 0.15
C THR A 42 15.70 -4.40 1.45
N ALA A 43 16.99 -4.73 1.39
CA ALA A 43 17.93 -4.54 2.50
C ALA A 43 18.44 -3.08 2.64
N LYS A 44 17.86 -2.12 1.93
CA LYS A 44 18.26 -0.71 2.00
C LYS A 44 18.13 -0.20 3.44
N PRO A 45 19.23 0.26 4.09
CA PRO A 45 19.20 0.64 5.50
C PRO A 45 18.26 1.83 5.79
N ASP A 46 18.18 2.76 4.84
CA ASP A 46 17.36 3.96 4.94
C ASP A 46 16.37 4.03 3.77
N PRO A 47 15.25 3.32 3.84
CA PRO A 47 14.22 3.38 2.81
C PRO A 47 13.57 4.76 2.80
N ARG A 48 13.25 5.25 1.60
CA ARG A 48 12.63 6.57 1.44
C ARG A 48 11.16 6.54 1.83
N ASP A 49 10.46 5.51 1.38
CA ASP A 49 9.01 5.49 1.40
C ASP A 49 8.49 4.10 1.72
N ILE A 50 7.22 4.04 2.09
CA ILE A 50 6.43 2.80 2.08
C ILE A 50 5.66 2.78 0.76
N ASP A 51 5.91 1.78 -0.07
CA ASP A 51 5.20 1.59 -1.33
C ASP A 51 4.41 0.29 -1.29
N LEU A 52 3.10 0.40 -1.33
CA LEU A 52 2.20 -0.73 -1.38
C LEU A 52 1.48 -0.77 -2.72
N LEU A 53 1.31 -1.96 -3.25
CA LEU A 53 0.54 -2.23 -4.46
C LEU A 53 -0.67 -3.07 -4.10
N ILE A 54 -1.86 -2.50 -4.24
CA ILE A 54 -3.11 -3.15 -3.85
C ILE A 54 -3.95 -3.40 -5.10
N THR A 55 -4.34 -4.66 -5.29
CA THR A 55 -5.33 -5.02 -6.30
C THR A 55 -6.72 -4.90 -5.71
N VAL A 56 -7.58 -4.15 -6.38
CA VAL A 56 -8.96 -3.89 -5.97
C VAL A 56 -9.94 -4.46 -7.00
N GLY A 57 -11.08 -4.91 -6.52
CA GLY A 57 -12.19 -5.33 -7.36
C GLY A 57 -12.78 -4.15 -8.13
N ASP A 58 -13.35 -4.44 -9.29
CA ASP A 58 -14.01 -3.43 -10.11
C ASP A 58 -15.19 -2.81 -9.35
N GLY A 59 -15.24 -1.49 -9.35
CA GLY A 59 -16.28 -0.74 -8.65
C GLY A 59 -16.15 -0.69 -7.12
N MET A 60 -15.03 -1.15 -6.55
CA MET A 60 -14.77 -1.01 -5.11
C MET A 60 -14.88 0.46 -4.70
N GLU A 61 -15.61 0.73 -3.62
CA GLU A 61 -15.58 2.03 -2.95
C GLU A 61 -14.24 2.24 -2.25
N LEU A 62 -13.52 3.30 -2.63
CA LEU A 62 -12.16 3.52 -2.14
C LEU A 62 -12.11 4.24 -0.78
N ALA A 63 -13.20 4.84 -0.31
CA ALA A 63 -13.21 5.63 0.92
C ALA A 63 -12.65 4.88 2.15
N PRO A 64 -13.02 3.64 2.44
CA PRO A 64 -12.47 2.91 3.59
C PRO A 64 -10.97 2.62 3.45
N LEU A 65 -10.51 2.32 2.23
CA LEU A 65 -9.09 2.11 1.94
C LEU A 65 -8.32 3.43 2.02
N ALA A 66 -8.89 4.50 1.48
CA ALA A 66 -8.29 5.83 1.51
C ALA A 66 -8.09 6.35 2.94
N SER A 67 -9.04 6.12 3.83
CA SER A 67 -8.91 6.48 5.24
C SER A 67 -7.68 5.82 5.88
N ARG A 68 -7.45 4.56 5.60
CA ARG A 68 -6.29 3.80 6.11
C ARG A 68 -4.98 4.22 5.45
N ALA A 69 -5.00 4.43 4.15
CA ALA A 69 -3.82 4.88 3.39
C ALA A 69 -3.35 6.27 3.84
N ARG A 70 -4.28 7.17 4.14
CA ARG A 70 -3.96 8.51 4.66
C ARG A 70 -3.34 8.46 6.05
N ARG A 71 -3.84 7.58 6.94
CA ARG A 71 -3.21 7.36 8.25
C ARG A 71 -1.79 6.78 8.12
N LEU A 72 -1.59 5.87 7.18
CA LEU A 72 -0.25 5.33 6.89
C LEU A 72 0.70 6.46 6.43
N HIS A 73 0.25 7.31 5.53
CA HIS A 73 1.03 8.44 5.03
C HIS A 73 1.38 9.41 6.16
N GLU A 74 0.41 9.79 6.99
CA GLU A 74 0.64 10.65 8.17
C GLU A 74 1.65 10.04 9.14
N ALA A 75 1.55 8.75 9.41
CA ALA A 75 2.49 8.04 10.28
C ALA A 75 3.91 8.02 9.67
N ALA A 76 4.05 7.83 8.36
CA ALA A 76 5.34 7.90 7.68
C ALA A 76 5.93 9.32 7.75
N GLN A 77 5.11 10.36 7.61
CA GLN A 77 5.54 11.75 7.71
C GLN A 77 6.14 12.11 9.07
N THR A 78 5.72 11.48 10.16
CA THR A 78 6.34 11.68 11.48
C THR A 78 7.80 11.20 11.53
N ALA A 79 8.22 10.37 10.58
CA ALA A 79 9.60 9.94 10.36
C ALA A 79 10.25 10.67 9.16
N HIS A 80 9.63 11.73 8.64
CA HIS A 80 10.05 12.47 7.44
C HIS A 80 10.13 11.55 6.21
N ARG A 81 9.17 10.63 6.08
CA ARG A 81 9.03 9.70 4.95
C ARG A 81 7.62 9.79 4.38
N GLU A 82 7.42 9.19 3.23
CA GLU A 82 6.11 9.12 2.58
C GLU A 82 5.59 7.69 2.54
N ALA A 83 4.31 7.55 2.23
CA ALA A 83 3.69 6.27 1.97
C ALA A 83 2.72 6.42 0.81
N ASP A 84 2.88 5.57 -0.21
CA ASP A 84 2.01 5.53 -1.37
C ASP A 84 1.32 4.18 -1.48
N VAL A 85 0.03 4.24 -1.73
CA VAL A 85 -0.80 3.06 -2.01
C VAL A 85 -1.20 3.11 -3.48
N PHE A 86 -0.48 2.35 -4.30
CA PHE A 86 -0.75 2.18 -5.72
C PHE A 86 -1.84 1.13 -5.92
N LEU A 87 -2.69 1.33 -6.91
CA LEU A 87 -3.84 0.48 -7.18
C LEU A 87 -3.77 -0.17 -8.55
N THR A 88 -4.13 -1.43 -8.60
CA THR A 88 -4.41 -2.16 -9.83
C THR A 88 -5.84 -2.69 -9.81
N ASN A 89 -6.45 -2.83 -10.99
CA ASN A 89 -7.74 -3.48 -11.12
C ASN A 89 -7.62 -5.01 -11.06
N SER A 90 -8.74 -5.72 -11.11
CA SER A 90 -8.79 -7.18 -11.05
C SER A 90 -8.06 -7.88 -12.21
N GLU A 91 -7.85 -7.20 -13.31
CA GLU A 91 -7.13 -7.71 -14.50
C GLU A 91 -5.62 -7.40 -14.45
N GLY A 92 -5.15 -6.73 -13.39
CA GLY A 92 -3.75 -6.35 -13.23
C GLY A 92 -3.35 -5.06 -13.94
N GLY A 93 -4.33 -4.28 -14.43
CA GLY A 93 -4.08 -2.96 -15.01
C GLY A 93 -3.84 -1.91 -13.91
N TYR A 94 -2.78 -1.10 -14.06
CA TYR A 94 -2.54 0.01 -13.15
C TYR A 94 -3.58 1.12 -13.34
N ILE A 95 -4.21 1.57 -12.26
CA ILE A 95 -5.29 2.56 -12.32
C ILE A 95 -4.98 3.87 -11.58
N GLY A 96 -3.88 3.95 -10.87
CA GLY A 96 -3.49 5.13 -10.12
C GLY A 96 -3.13 4.81 -8.66
N ARG A 97 -3.12 5.81 -7.81
CA ARG A 97 -2.88 5.66 -6.36
C ARG A 97 -3.98 6.31 -5.54
N ILE A 98 -4.04 6.00 -4.27
CA ILE A 98 -4.91 6.73 -3.35
C ILE A 98 -4.45 8.18 -3.25
N CYS A 99 -5.39 9.12 -3.40
CA CYS A 99 -5.14 10.54 -3.16
C CYS A 99 -4.66 10.77 -1.73
N ARG A 100 -3.56 11.50 -1.59
CA ARG A 100 -3.16 12.04 -0.29
C ARG A 100 -4.01 13.27 0.03
N GLN A 101 -4.23 13.53 1.29
CA GLN A 101 -5.02 14.72 1.71
C GLN A 101 -4.43 16.02 1.16
N ILE A 102 -3.10 16.09 1.04
CA ILE A 102 -2.37 17.22 0.45
C ILE A 102 -2.64 17.39 -1.05
N ASP A 103 -3.04 16.33 -1.75
CA ASP A 103 -3.34 16.39 -3.19
C ASP A 103 -4.73 16.99 -3.48
N CYS A 104 -5.58 17.11 -2.46
CA CYS A 104 -6.99 17.45 -2.61
C CYS A 104 -7.45 18.43 -1.55
N GLY A 105 -7.98 19.58 -1.96
CA GLY A 105 -8.50 20.62 -1.07
C GLY A 105 -8.70 21.93 -1.81
N HIS A 106 -9.32 22.89 -1.13
CA HIS A 106 -9.48 24.24 -1.68
C HIS A 106 -8.10 24.87 -1.92
N GLY A 107 -7.83 25.31 -3.16
CA GLY A 107 -6.58 25.90 -3.60
C GLY A 107 -5.53 24.91 -4.11
N VAL A 108 -5.61 23.63 -3.76
CA VAL A 108 -4.66 22.60 -4.24
C VAL A 108 -5.15 21.96 -5.55
N ARG A 109 -6.45 21.94 -5.81
CA ARG A 109 -7.04 21.38 -7.03
C ARG A 109 -6.49 21.97 -8.33
N ILE A 110 -6.04 23.21 -8.32
CA ILE A 110 -5.48 23.89 -9.49
C ILE A 110 -4.18 23.20 -9.96
N ASN A 111 -3.44 22.59 -9.04
CA ASN A 111 -2.19 21.89 -9.32
C ASN A 111 -2.34 20.37 -9.38
N CYS A 112 -3.57 19.86 -9.19
CA CYS A 112 -3.83 18.43 -9.28
C CYS A 112 -3.75 17.97 -10.73
N ARG A 113 -2.96 16.94 -10.98
CA ARG A 113 -2.72 16.36 -12.31
C ARG A 113 -3.51 15.08 -12.57
N ALA A 114 -4.44 14.74 -11.69
CA ALA A 114 -5.32 13.60 -11.90
C ALA A 114 -6.16 13.81 -13.16
N LEU A 115 -6.25 12.76 -14.00
CA LEU A 115 -6.96 12.84 -15.28
C LEU A 115 -8.48 12.89 -15.10
N HIS A 116 -9.00 12.16 -14.14
CA HIS A 116 -10.44 11.96 -13.94
C HIS A 116 -10.88 12.33 -12.52
N CYS A 117 -10.27 13.37 -11.94
CA CYS A 117 -10.64 13.83 -10.61
C CYS A 117 -12.16 14.11 -10.52
N GLY A 118 -12.81 13.49 -9.54
CA GLY A 118 -14.26 13.58 -9.34
C GLY A 118 -15.07 12.46 -10.00
N GLN A 119 -14.52 11.72 -10.96
CA GLN A 119 -15.19 10.55 -11.52
C GLN A 119 -15.12 9.33 -10.58
N ARG A 120 -13.98 9.16 -9.91
CA ARG A 120 -13.84 8.16 -8.86
C ARG A 120 -13.21 8.79 -7.61
N PRO A 121 -13.98 8.97 -6.53
CA PRO A 121 -13.46 9.58 -5.31
C PRO A 121 -12.24 8.83 -4.76
N PHE A 122 -11.26 9.60 -4.27
CA PHE A 122 -10.01 9.14 -3.65
C PHE A 122 -8.99 8.51 -4.61
N LEU A 123 -9.28 8.41 -5.89
CA LEU A 123 -8.34 7.92 -6.89
C LEU A 123 -7.57 9.09 -7.52
N TYR A 124 -6.24 9.03 -7.41
CA TYR A 124 -5.32 9.88 -8.15
C TYR A 124 -4.79 9.11 -9.35
N ASP A 125 -5.36 9.37 -10.52
CA ASP A 125 -5.14 8.61 -11.74
C ASP A 125 -4.20 9.30 -12.75
N ASP A 126 -3.18 9.99 -12.25
CA ASP A 126 -2.17 10.65 -13.07
C ASP A 126 -1.19 9.64 -13.70
N LEU A 127 -1.73 8.86 -14.66
CA LEU A 127 -1.05 7.70 -15.25
C LEU A 127 0.16 8.05 -16.11
N HIS A 128 0.32 9.33 -16.47
CA HIS A 128 1.48 9.77 -17.26
C HIS A 128 2.70 10.10 -16.38
N LEU A 129 2.52 10.27 -15.08
CA LEU A 129 3.63 10.54 -14.14
C LEU A 129 4.16 9.26 -13.46
N VAL A 130 3.30 8.27 -13.25
CA VAL A 130 3.65 7.03 -12.58
C VAL A 130 3.48 5.87 -13.54
N ARG A 131 4.56 5.12 -13.73
CA ARG A 131 4.55 3.91 -14.55
C ARG A 131 5.09 2.75 -13.74
N LEU A 132 4.23 1.80 -13.46
CA LEU A 132 4.64 0.52 -12.89
C LEU A 132 4.79 -0.48 -14.02
N SER A 133 5.91 -1.22 -14.05
CA SER A 133 6.12 -2.25 -15.05
C SER A 133 5.11 -3.39 -14.89
N ALA A 134 4.72 -4.01 -15.99
CA ALA A 134 3.85 -5.19 -15.96
C ALA A 134 4.43 -6.30 -15.07
N ARG A 135 5.73 -6.51 -15.14
CA ARG A 135 6.43 -7.51 -14.31
C ARG A 135 6.29 -7.22 -12.81
N LEU A 136 6.41 -5.96 -12.39
CA LEU A 136 6.25 -5.57 -11.00
C LEU A 136 4.82 -5.84 -10.50
N ILE A 137 3.83 -5.61 -11.36
CA ILE A 137 2.42 -5.85 -11.05
C ILE A 137 2.12 -7.35 -10.97
N GLU A 138 2.60 -8.12 -11.93
CA GLU A 138 2.35 -9.57 -12.00
C GLU A 138 3.12 -10.34 -10.94
N GLN A 139 4.38 -9.96 -10.71
CA GLN A 139 5.32 -10.62 -9.81
C GLN A 139 5.95 -9.64 -8.84
N PRO A 140 5.18 -9.01 -7.96
CA PRO A 140 5.76 -8.12 -6.96
C PRO A 140 6.73 -8.88 -6.04
N PRO A 141 7.72 -8.21 -5.47
CA PRO A 141 8.75 -8.87 -4.66
C PRO A 141 8.17 -9.59 -3.44
N ILE A 142 7.15 -9.02 -2.81
CA ILE A 142 6.51 -9.62 -1.64
C ILE A 142 5.00 -9.41 -1.73
N ILE A 143 4.24 -10.49 -1.80
CA ILE A 143 2.78 -10.46 -1.63
C ILE A 143 2.50 -10.76 -0.15
N LEU A 144 1.77 -9.86 0.50
CA LEU A 144 1.45 -9.94 1.91
C LEU A 144 0.10 -10.60 2.18
N TRP A 145 -0.83 -10.51 1.24
CA TRP A 145 -2.18 -11.02 1.36
C TRP A 145 -2.80 -11.24 -0.03
N PRO A 146 -3.68 -12.23 -0.27
CA PRO A 146 -4.23 -13.20 0.69
C PRO A 146 -3.27 -14.34 1.03
N ASN A 147 -2.30 -14.62 0.20
CA ASN A 147 -1.26 -15.62 0.42
C ASN A 147 0.10 -14.94 0.46
N LEU A 148 0.86 -15.22 1.52
CA LEU A 148 2.20 -14.69 1.64
C LEU A 148 3.13 -15.36 0.63
N ILE A 149 3.65 -14.58 -0.31
CA ILE A 149 4.60 -15.02 -1.34
C ILE A 149 5.80 -14.10 -1.35
N VAL A 150 6.97 -14.64 -1.16
CA VAL A 150 8.25 -13.92 -1.14
C VAL A 150 9.11 -14.36 -2.30
N ARG A 151 9.51 -13.40 -3.15
CA ARG A 151 10.32 -13.64 -4.36
C ARG A 151 11.74 -13.08 -4.28
N VAL A 152 12.07 -12.42 -3.19
CA VAL A 152 13.36 -11.75 -2.99
C VAL A 152 13.93 -12.13 -1.63
N PRO A 153 15.24 -12.01 -1.41
CA PRO A 153 15.82 -12.14 -0.07
C PRO A 153 15.20 -11.13 0.88
N VAL A 154 14.71 -11.59 2.03
CA VAL A 154 14.06 -10.76 3.03
C VAL A 154 15.06 -10.43 4.14
N PRO A 155 15.28 -9.13 4.43
CA PRO A 155 16.08 -8.73 5.58
C PRO A 155 15.45 -9.21 6.89
N ASN A 156 16.28 -9.47 7.89
CA ASN A 156 15.83 -10.04 9.15
C ASN A 156 14.80 -9.15 9.89
N ASP A 157 14.96 -7.85 9.82
CA ASP A 157 14.04 -6.89 10.43
C ASP A 157 12.65 -6.94 9.76
N LEU A 158 12.61 -7.10 8.44
CA LEU A 158 11.37 -7.26 7.69
C LEU A 158 10.74 -8.62 7.97
N GLN A 159 11.56 -9.67 8.07
CA GLN A 159 11.08 -11.02 8.43
C GLN A 159 10.40 -11.01 9.81
N THR A 160 11.06 -10.44 10.81
CA THR A 160 10.55 -10.44 12.18
C THR A 160 9.44 -9.41 12.43
N GLY A 161 9.51 -8.25 11.79
CA GLY A 161 8.60 -7.12 12.01
C GLY A 161 7.34 -7.14 11.14
N LEU A 162 7.35 -7.83 10.01
CA LEU A 162 6.21 -7.86 9.07
C LEU A 162 5.79 -9.27 8.69
N ILE A 163 6.72 -10.06 8.16
CA ILE A 163 6.39 -11.37 7.55
C ILE A 163 5.88 -12.36 8.60
N ALA A 164 6.65 -12.59 9.66
CA ALA A 164 6.27 -13.54 10.70
C ALA A 164 4.96 -13.17 11.42
N PRO A 165 4.71 -11.91 11.80
CA PRO A 165 3.42 -11.51 12.35
C PRO A 165 2.24 -11.76 11.41
N LEU A 166 2.42 -11.52 10.10
CA LEU A 166 1.37 -11.79 9.11
C LEU A 166 1.15 -13.29 8.91
N GLN A 167 2.20 -14.10 8.91
CA GLN A 167 2.08 -15.56 8.86
C GLN A 167 1.23 -16.10 10.02
N GLN A 168 1.46 -15.61 11.23
CA GLN A 168 0.67 -15.99 12.39
C GLN A 168 -0.79 -15.60 12.22
N LEU A 169 -1.05 -14.38 11.74
CA LEU A 169 -2.42 -13.90 11.53
C LEU A 169 -3.14 -14.72 10.45
N LEU A 170 -2.50 -14.98 9.32
CA LEU A 170 -3.07 -15.76 8.22
C LEU A 170 -3.21 -17.25 8.56
N GLY A 171 -2.30 -17.80 9.37
CA GLY A 171 -2.39 -19.18 9.85
C GLY A 171 -3.58 -19.46 10.78
N ASN A 172 -4.04 -18.45 11.48
CA ASN A 172 -5.21 -18.53 12.36
C ASN A 172 -6.55 -18.41 11.60
N TRP A 173 -6.51 -18.22 10.31
CA TRP A 173 -7.70 -18.01 9.45
C TRP A 173 -8.08 -19.26 8.63
N LYS A 174 -7.57 -20.40 9.02
CA LYS A 174 -7.96 -21.70 8.40
C LYS A 174 -9.27 -22.23 8.99
#